data_3aeaa9fd7b42347eee1c2b5945da985b
#
_entry.id   3aeaa9fd7b42347eee1c2b5945da985b
#
_cell.length_a   1.000
_cell.length_b   1.000
_cell.length_c   1.000
_cell.angle_alpha   90.00
_cell.angle_beta   90.00
_cell.angle_gamma   90.00
#
_symmetry.space_group_name_H-M   'P 1'
#
loop_
_entity.id
_entity.type
_entity.pdbx_description
1 polymer ?
#
loop_
_entity_poly.entity_id
_entity_poly.type
_entity_poly.pdbx_seq_one_letter_code
_entity_poly.pdbx_strand_id
1 'polypeptide(L)'
;MKYCPNCGAENESDVNFCQKCGYNFSSDSPQIEPYTMERSEKGALEHLQIGYNIALNQPIVFLPSIIAGLLGTLVNYLPVEMGYNTLLIGLASSIISFILGFASLDMSRDAYFKQPLELGRSINYVVGRFVEFIIAAIVGGLLSITIILIPVVIFMFVIMVLDETGMWDSFSSALDVIRSDLRDIVVILLVSIVASIIVGYIPYICSLLDSVINVIVGIAFIDVYVTYKNKIN
;
A
#
# COMPACT_ATOMS: atom_id res chain seq x y z
N MET A 1 6.63 -54.11 -22.12
CA MET A 1 6.60 -52.70 -22.55
C MET A 1 5.94 -51.90 -21.50
N LYS A 2 6.46 -50.68 -21.16
CA LYS A 2 5.85 -49.73 -20.22
C LYS A 2 5.74 -48.35 -20.86
N TYR A 3 4.66 -47.64 -20.57
CA TYR A 3 4.45 -46.30 -21.07
C TYR A 3 4.99 -45.28 -20.06
N CYS A 4 5.67 -44.27 -20.58
CA CYS A 4 6.18 -43.18 -19.75
C CYS A 4 5.03 -42.29 -19.22
N PRO A 5 4.88 -42.13 -17.90
CA PRO A 5 3.82 -41.28 -17.35
C PRO A 5 4.00 -39.81 -17.64
N ASN A 6 5.22 -39.36 -17.99
CA ASN A 6 5.51 -37.95 -18.27
C ASN A 6 5.27 -37.55 -19.74
N CYS A 7 5.51 -38.43 -20.72
CA CYS A 7 5.41 -38.10 -22.14
C CYS A 7 4.61 -39.08 -23.00
N GLY A 8 4.07 -40.17 -22.41
CA GLY A 8 3.28 -41.18 -23.09
C GLY A 8 4.08 -42.10 -24.02
N ALA A 9 5.40 -41.98 -24.12
CA ALA A 9 6.21 -42.79 -25.01
C ALA A 9 6.30 -44.24 -24.50
N GLU A 10 6.24 -45.19 -25.42
CA GLU A 10 6.45 -46.61 -25.15
C GLU A 10 7.96 -46.91 -24.97
N ASN A 11 8.31 -47.66 -23.92
CA ASN A 11 9.67 -48.02 -23.59
C ASN A 11 9.73 -49.55 -23.28
N GLU A 12 10.90 -50.14 -23.38
CA GLU A 12 11.14 -51.50 -22.96
C GLU A 12 10.90 -51.65 -21.43
N SER A 13 10.48 -52.83 -20.99
CA SER A 13 10.08 -53.06 -19.59
C SER A 13 11.23 -52.95 -18.58
N ASP A 14 12.47 -53.11 -19.02
CA ASP A 14 13.69 -53.15 -18.23
C ASP A 14 14.51 -51.84 -18.20
N VAL A 15 14.13 -50.84 -18.95
CA VAL A 15 14.84 -49.55 -18.94
C VAL A 15 14.50 -48.73 -17.69
N ASN A 16 15.51 -48.08 -17.09
CA ASN A 16 15.34 -47.26 -15.91
C ASN A 16 14.98 -45.80 -16.26
N PHE A 17 15.15 -45.37 -17.49
CA PHE A 17 14.87 -44.03 -17.95
C PHE A 17 14.08 -44.05 -19.25
N CYS A 18 13.16 -43.14 -19.41
CA CYS A 18 12.44 -42.95 -20.66
C CYS A 18 13.39 -42.44 -21.75
N GLN A 19 13.49 -43.19 -22.85
CA GLN A 19 14.40 -42.89 -23.97
C GLN A 19 14.02 -41.60 -24.70
N LYS A 20 12.77 -41.12 -24.54
CA LYS A 20 12.28 -39.91 -25.20
C LYS A 20 12.42 -38.63 -24.36
N CYS A 21 12.21 -38.71 -23.04
CA CYS A 21 12.17 -37.53 -22.19
C CYS A 21 13.05 -37.62 -20.91
N GLY A 22 13.79 -38.73 -20.72
CA GLY A 22 14.69 -38.88 -19.58
C GLY A 22 14.00 -39.16 -18.23
N TYR A 23 12.70 -39.40 -18.22
CA TYR A 23 11.96 -39.69 -16.97
C TYR A 23 12.51 -40.98 -16.33
N ASN A 24 12.86 -40.96 -15.03
CA ASN A 24 13.40 -42.09 -14.30
C ASN A 24 12.27 -42.99 -13.76
N PHE A 25 12.23 -44.25 -14.18
CA PHE A 25 11.25 -45.24 -13.75
C PHE A 25 11.64 -45.97 -12.46
N SER A 26 12.91 -45.89 -12.03
CA SER A 26 13.42 -46.58 -10.84
C SER A 26 13.33 -45.76 -9.57
N SER A 27 12.88 -44.52 -9.65
CA SER A 27 12.57 -43.79 -8.44
C SER A 27 11.27 -44.35 -7.86
N ASP A 28 11.37 -45.18 -6.81
CA ASP A 28 10.43 -45.12 -5.71
C ASP A 28 10.48 -43.67 -5.23
N SER A 29 9.93 -42.77 -6.01
CA SER A 29 9.73 -41.40 -5.62
C SER A 29 8.81 -41.45 -4.41
N PRO A 30 9.21 -40.91 -3.25
CA PRO A 30 8.21 -40.46 -2.33
C PRO A 30 7.23 -39.70 -3.21
N GLN A 31 5.95 -39.99 -3.12
CA GLN A 31 4.92 -39.23 -3.79
C GLN A 31 5.28 -37.77 -3.51
N ILE A 32 5.80 -37.08 -4.53
CA ILE A 32 5.78 -35.67 -4.54
C ILE A 32 4.30 -35.40 -4.52
N GLU A 33 3.74 -35.28 -3.31
CA GLU A 33 2.50 -34.53 -3.13
C GLU A 33 2.70 -33.32 -4.02
N PRO A 34 1.74 -32.98 -4.90
CA PRO A 34 1.88 -31.77 -5.67
C PRO A 34 2.23 -30.73 -4.61
N TYR A 35 3.49 -30.24 -4.68
CA TYR A 35 3.89 -29.09 -3.94
C TYR A 35 2.93 -28.02 -4.45
N THR A 36 1.74 -27.96 -3.85
CA THR A 36 1.00 -26.75 -3.81
C THR A 36 2.05 -25.81 -3.27
N MET A 37 2.68 -25.03 -4.15
CA MET A 37 3.23 -23.79 -3.72
C MET A 37 2.07 -23.18 -2.93
N GLU A 38 2.08 -23.41 -1.61
CA GLU A 38 1.45 -22.47 -0.71
C GLU A 38 2.09 -21.18 -1.15
N ARG A 39 1.36 -20.46 -1.99
CA ARG A 39 1.63 -19.09 -2.30
C ARG A 39 1.55 -18.48 -0.91
N SER A 40 2.72 -18.36 -0.25
CA SER A 40 2.84 -17.82 1.10
C SER A 40 2.05 -16.52 1.04
N GLU A 41 0.84 -16.56 1.62
CA GLU A 41 0.03 -15.36 1.69
C GLU A 41 0.85 -14.44 2.58
N LYS A 42 1.32 -13.35 2.00
CA LYS A 42 2.07 -12.35 2.74
C LYS A 42 1.22 -11.93 3.92
N GLY A 43 1.76 -12.02 5.12
CA GLY A 43 1.07 -11.53 6.30
C GLY A 43 1.27 -10.01 6.49
N ALA A 44 0.46 -9.43 7.37
CA ALA A 44 0.49 -8.00 7.67
C ALA A 44 1.89 -7.44 7.98
N LEU A 45 2.70 -8.17 8.72
CA LEU A 45 4.07 -7.76 9.07
C LEU A 45 5.00 -7.78 7.85
N GLU A 46 4.79 -8.68 6.90
CA GLU A 46 5.56 -8.73 5.68
C GLU A 46 5.26 -7.52 4.78
N HIS A 47 3.98 -7.13 4.65
CA HIS A 47 3.58 -5.91 3.96
C HIS A 47 4.22 -4.67 4.60
N LEU A 48 4.22 -4.57 5.94
CA LEU A 48 4.89 -3.48 6.66
C LEU A 48 6.40 -3.48 6.45
N GLN A 49 7.04 -4.66 6.45
CA GLN A 49 8.47 -4.79 6.17
C GLN A 49 8.83 -4.35 4.75
N ILE A 50 7.97 -4.68 3.77
CA ILE A 50 8.13 -4.22 2.38
C ILE A 50 8.03 -2.69 2.34
N GLY A 51 7.00 -2.10 2.97
CA GLY A 51 6.84 -0.65 3.07
C GLY A 51 8.06 0.03 3.69
N TYR A 52 8.55 -0.50 4.80
CA TYR A 52 9.75 0.00 5.47
C TYR A 52 10.99 -0.07 4.58
N ASN A 53 11.25 -1.22 3.95
CA ASN A 53 12.43 -1.40 3.10
C ASN A 53 12.41 -0.48 1.88
N ILE A 54 11.25 -0.32 1.21
CA ILE A 54 11.11 0.57 0.05
C ILE A 54 11.36 2.02 0.47
N ALA A 55 10.72 2.46 1.57
CA ALA A 55 10.85 3.82 2.05
C ALA A 55 12.29 4.18 2.44
N LEU A 56 13.01 3.27 3.11
CA LEU A 56 14.41 3.50 3.48
C LEU A 56 15.37 3.49 2.28
N ASN A 57 15.11 2.66 1.29
CA ASN A 57 15.93 2.61 0.08
C ASN A 57 15.72 3.84 -0.84
N GLN A 58 14.60 4.54 -0.67
CA GLN A 58 14.24 5.71 -1.48
C GLN A 58 13.77 6.87 -0.56
N PRO A 59 14.63 7.46 0.27
CA PRO A 59 14.23 8.41 1.32
C PRO A 59 13.54 9.68 0.80
N ILE A 60 13.67 10.00 -0.48
CA ILE A 60 12.95 11.12 -1.12
C ILE A 60 11.43 10.93 -1.03
N VAL A 61 10.92 9.70 -0.89
CA VAL A 61 9.49 9.41 -0.74
C VAL A 61 8.88 10.11 0.49
N PHE A 62 9.68 10.39 1.52
CA PHE A 62 9.23 11.08 2.71
C PHE A 62 9.04 12.59 2.52
N LEU A 63 9.57 13.16 1.45
CA LEU A 63 9.67 14.62 1.27
C LEU A 63 8.30 15.32 1.37
N PRO A 64 7.23 14.90 0.65
CA PRO A 64 5.93 15.58 0.75
C PRO A 64 5.35 15.52 2.16
N SER A 65 5.41 14.35 2.80
CA SER A 65 4.87 14.14 4.15
C SER A 65 5.65 14.93 5.21
N ILE A 66 6.97 15.02 5.09
CA ILE A 66 7.80 15.83 5.99
C ILE A 66 7.44 17.31 5.85
N ILE A 67 7.28 17.82 4.63
CA ILE A 67 6.87 19.21 4.39
C ILE A 67 5.49 19.46 5.02
N ALA A 68 4.53 18.55 4.82
CA ALA A 68 3.21 18.64 5.43
C ALA A 68 3.26 18.64 6.97
N GLY A 69 4.08 17.76 7.56
CA GLY A 69 4.29 17.67 9.00
C GLY A 69 4.93 18.95 9.58
N LEU A 70 5.91 19.52 8.88
CA LEU A 70 6.53 20.81 9.27
C LEU A 70 5.51 21.95 9.22
N LEU A 71 4.70 22.02 8.18
CA LEU A 71 3.64 23.04 8.06
C LEU A 71 2.62 22.92 9.19
N GLY A 72 2.16 21.69 9.50
CA GLY A 72 1.25 21.43 10.61
C GLY A 72 1.85 21.84 11.96
N THR A 73 3.13 21.51 12.18
CA THR A 73 3.85 21.93 13.39
C THR A 73 3.93 23.46 13.49
N LEU A 74 4.32 24.13 12.40
CA LEU A 74 4.44 25.58 12.37
C LEU A 74 3.13 26.27 12.73
N VAL A 75 2.02 25.82 12.14
CA VAL A 75 0.68 26.42 12.39
C VAL A 75 0.26 26.24 13.86
N ASN A 76 0.57 25.11 14.48
CA ASN A 76 0.24 24.86 15.89
C ASN A 76 1.00 25.75 16.88
N TYR A 77 2.14 26.30 16.47
CA TYR A 77 2.93 27.24 17.29
C TYR A 77 2.65 28.72 16.98
N LEU A 78 1.75 29.03 16.03
CA LEU A 78 1.36 30.42 15.79
C LEU A 78 0.54 30.97 16.98
N PRO A 79 0.83 32.21 17.46
CA PRO A 79 0.08 32.80 18.55
C PRO A 79 -1.41 32.98 18.19
N VAL A 80 -2.30 32.51 19.06
CA VAL A 80 -3.77 32.66 18.90
C VAL A 80 -4.19 34.16 18.80
N GLU A 81 -3.35 35.06 19.29
CA GLU A 81 -3.55 36.49 19.26
C GLU A 81 -3.56 37.13 17.87
N MET A 82 -3.13 36.40 16.82
CA MET A 82 -3.15 36.87 15.43
C MET A 82 -4.55 36.96 14.79
N GLY A 83 -5.60 36.46 15.44
CA GLY A 83 -6.98 36.63 14.99
C GLY A 83 -7.25 36.05 13.59
N TYR A 84 -7.81 36.85 12.67
CA TYR A 84 -8.16 36.42 11.29
C TYR A 84 -6.99 35.85 10.51
N ASN A 85 -5.75 36.33 10.76
CA ASN A 85 -4.57 35.84 10.06
C ASN A 85 -4.27 34.37 10.39
N THR A 86 -4.54 33.95 11.63
CA THR A 86 -4.35 32.55 12.05
C THR A 86 -5.31 31.62 11.31
N LEU A 87 -6.56 32.04 11.11
CA LEU A 87 -7.55 31.24 10.36
C LEU A 87 -7.16 31.10 8.89
N LEU A 88 -6.75 32.16 8.24
CA LEU A 88 -6.31 32.13 6.84
C LEU A 88 -5.06 31.26 6.64
N ILE A 89 -4.09 31.42 7.55
CA ILE A 89 -2.86 30.60 7.53
C ILE A 89 -3.21 29.12 7.75
N GLY A 90 -4.12 28.84 8.70
CA GLY A 90 -4.60 27.48 8.97
C GLY A 90 -5.29 26.86 7.75
N LEU A 91 -6.17 27.61 7.08
CA LEU A 91 -6.84 27.16 5.86
C LEU A 91 -5.83 26.88 4.72
N ALA A 92 -4.93 27.83 4.48
CA ALA A 92 -3.89 27.65 3.45
C ALA A 92 -2.99 26.43 3.74
N SER A 93 -2.56 26.29 4.99
CA SER A 93 -1.77 25.13 5.42
C SER A 93 -2.53 23.82 5.27
N SER A 94 -3.83 23.79 5.57
CA SER A 94 -4.66 22.59 5.39
C SER A 94 -4.77 22.17 3.92
N ILE A 95 -4.96 23.14 3.00
CA ILE A 95 -5.02 22.87 1.56
C ILE A 95 -3.66 22.34 1.07
N ILE A 96 -2.56 22.97 1.48
CA ILE A 96 -1.22 22.55 1.10
C ILE A 96 -0.93 21.14 1.64
N SER A 97 -1.26 20.89 2.91
CA SER A 97 -1.07 19.57 3.54
C SER A 97 -1.93 18.48 2.87
N PHE A 98 -3.14 18.83 2.43
CA PHE A 98 -4.00 17.95 1.67
C PHE A 98 -3.35 17.53 0.33
N ILE A 99 -2.85 18.51 -0.43
CA ILE A 99 -2.15 18.26 -1.70
C ILE A 99 -0.91 17.41 -1.46
N LEU A 100 -0.12 17.73 -0.45
CA LEU A 100 1.10 17.00 -0.11
C LEU A 100 0.81 15.58 0.39
N GLY A 101 -0.32 15.35 1.08
CA GLY A 101 -0.77 14.02 1.50
C GLY A 101 -1.00 13.09 0.30
N PHE A 102 -1.76 13.55 -0.71
CA PHE A 102 -1.95 12.76 -1.93
C PHE A 102 -0.69 12.67 -2.79
N ALA A 103 0.12 13.73 -2.85
CA ALA A 103 1.43 13.68 -3.52
C ALA A 103 2.37 12.66 -2.85
N SER A 104 2.30 12.51 -1.53
CA SER A 104 3.03 11.47 -0.80
C SER A 104 2.57 10.07 -1.19
N LEU A 105 1.27 9.86 -1.37
CA LEU A 105 0.72 8.59 -1.80
C LEU A 105 1.12 8.28 -3.26
N ASP A 106 1.11 9.27 -4.15
CA ASP A 106 1.59 9.14 -5.53
C ASP A 106 3.08 8.80 -5.59
N MET A 107 3.92 9.51 -4.81
CA MET A 107 5.34 9.18 -4.70
C MET A 107 5.57 7.80 -4.07
N SER A 108 4.71 7.36 -3.15
CA SER A 108 4.77 6.01 -2.58
C SER A 108 4.45 4.94 -3.63
N ARG A 109 3.49 5.21 -4.53
CA ARG A 109 3.24 4.37 -5.72
C ARG A 109 4.47 4.28 -6.59
N ASP A 110 5.08 5.42 -6.92
CA ASP A 110 6.27 5.44 -7.76
C ASP A 110 7.45 4.71 -7.13
N ALA A 111 7.67 4.89 -5.82
CA ALA A 111 8.68 4.16 -5.07
C ALA A 111 8.45 2.65 -5.14
N TYR A 112 7.21 2.21 -5.00
CA TYR A 112 6.83 0.80 -5.06
C TYR A 112 7.12 0.20 -6.43
N PHE A 113 6.79 0.91 -7.51
CA PHE A 113 7.02 0.48 -8.89
C PHE A 113 8.40 0.87 -9.45
N LYS A 114 9.30 1.38 -8.60
CA LYS A 114 10.66 1.82 -8.97
C LYS A 114 10.67 2.87 -10.09
N GLN A 115 9.68 3.73 -10.10
CA GLN A 115 9.59 4.87 -11.00
C GLN A 115 10.40 6.07 -10.45
N PRO A 116 10.79 7.03 -11.29
CA PRO A 116 11.45 8.24 -10.82
C PRO A 116 10.59 9.04 -9.83
N LEU A 117 11.17 9.40 -8.68
CA LEU A 117 10.48 10.17 -7.64
C LEU A 117 10.63 11.66 -7.92
N GLU A 118 9.56 12.29 -8.39
CA GLU A 118 9.51 13.70 -8.73
C GLU A 118 8.37 14.41 -8.01
N LEU A 119 8.68 15.17 -6.95
CA LEU A 119 7.68 15.90 -6.16
C LEU A 119 6.79 16.82 -7.02
N GLY A 120 7.41 17.54 -7.99
CA GLY A 120 6.68 18.45 -8.87
C GLY A 120 5.65 17.75 -9.74
N ARG A 121 5.97 16.55 -10.24
CA ARG A 121 5.05 15.71 -11.00
C ARG A 121 3.88 15.26 -10.13
N SER A 122 4.15 14.76 -8.94
CA SER A 122 3.13 14.28 -8.00
C SER A 122 2.20 15.42 -7.54
N ILE A 123 2.73 16.62 -7.28
CA ILE A 123 1.91 17.80 -7.00
C ILE A 123 1.02 18.15 -8.20
N ASN A 124 1.57 18.20 -9.42
CA ASN A 124 0.78 18.51 -10.62
C ASN A 124 -0.32 17.47 -10.87
N TYR A 125 -0.04 16.19 -10.63
CA TYR A 125 -1.04 15.13 -10.69
C TYR A 125 -2.21 15.39 -9.73
N VAL A 126 -1.92 15.69 -8.46
CA VAL A 126 -2.95 15.95 -7.45
C VAL A 126 -3.73 17.24 -7.77
N VAL A 127 -3.05 18.31 -8.17
CA VAL A 127 -3.69 19.57 -8.54
C VAL A 127 -4.60 19.39 -9.76
N GLY A 128 -4.19 18.59 -10.75
CA GLY A 128 -5.01 18.26 -11.91
C GLY A 128 -6.31 17.52 -11.58
N ARG A 129 -6.32 16.75 -10.50
CA ARG A 129 -7.49 16.00 -9.99
C ARG A 129 -8.03 16.53 -8.66
N PHE A 130 -7.72 17.77 -8.32
CA PHE A 130 -7.98 18.35 -7.00
C PHE A 130 -9.44 18.27 -6.57
N VAL A 131 -10.36 18.60 -7.48
CA VAL A 131 -11.82 18.58 -7.20
C VAL A 131 -12.27 17.16 -6.90
N GLU A 132 -11.79 16.18 -7.62
CA GLU A 132 -12.12 14.77 -7.43
C GLU A 132 -11.63 14.26 -6.06
N PHE A 133 -10.39 14.57 -5.69
CA PHE A 133 -9.85 14.22 -4.38
C PHE A 133 -10.56 14.93 -3.22
N ILE A 134 -10.99 16.19 -3.39
CA ILE A 134 -11.78 16.88 -2.37
C ILE A 134 -13.14 16.19 -2.18
N ILE A 135 -13.84 15.88 -3.28
CA ILE A 135 -15.13 15.18 -3.18
C ILE A 135 -14.94 13.83 -2.49
N ALA A 136 -13.93 13.07 -2.89
CA ALA A 136 -13.60 11.80 -2.28
C ALA A 136 -13.24 11.95 -0.78
N ALA A 137 -12.54 13.01 -0.40
CA ALA A 137 -12.21 13.29 1.00
C ALA A 137 -13.44 13.65 1.83
N ILE A 138 -14.38 14.41 1.29
CA ILE A 138 -15.64 14.73 1.96
C ILE A 138 -16.46 13.46 2.17
N VAL A 139 -16.65 12.65 1.13
CA VAL A 139 -17.38 11.38 1.21
C VAL A 139 -16.66 10.42 2.15
N GLY A 140 -15.34 10.28 2.01
CA GLY A 140 -14.52 9.46 2.90
C GLY A 140 -14.61 9.90 4.36
N GLY A 141 -14.59 11.20 4.63
CA GLY A 141 -14.79 11.76 5.98
C GLY A 141 -16.14 11.37 6.57
N LEU A 142 -17.22 11.45 5.79
CA LEU A 142 -18.55 11.03 6.23
C LEU A 142 -18.60 9.51 6.49
N LEU A 143 -18.00 8.70 5.63
CA LEU A 143 -17.93 7.25 5.82
C LEU A 143 -17.09 6.86 7.04
N SER A 144 -16.02 7.62 7.33
CA SER A 144 -15.11 7.38 8.45
C SER A 144 -15.76 7.65 9.83
N ILE A 145 -16.94 8.27 9.89
CA ILE A 145 -17.73 8.38 11.13
C ILE A 145 -18.01 6.99 11.68
N THR A 146 -18.19 6.01 10.80
CA THR A 146 -18.24 4.61 11.18
C THR A 146 -16.84 4.01 11.09
N ILE A 147 -16.23 3.72 12.23
CA ILE A 147 -14.87 3.18 12.34
C ILE A 147 -14.64 1.98 11.40
N ILE A 148 -15.69 1.17 11.17
CA ILE A 148 -15.65 -0.01 10.31
C ILE A 148 -15.32 0.34 8.84
N LEU A 149 -15.68 1.54 8.37
CA LEU A 149 -15.44 1.97 6.99
C LEU A 149 -14.11 2.70 6.79
N ILE A 150 -13.34 2.97 7.85
CA ILE A 150 -12.01 3.58 7.73
C ILE A 150 -11.10 2.78 6.76
N PRO A 151 -10.99 1.45 6.86
CA PRO A 151 -10.20 0.68 5.90
C PRO A 151 -10.66 0.88 4.45
N VAL A 152 -11.97 0.92 4.22
CA VAL A 152 -12.54 1.14 2.87
C VAL A 152 -12.11 2.48 2.32
N VAL A 153 -12.15 3.54 3.13
CA VAL A 153 -11.77 4.90 2.73
C VAL A 153 -10.27 4.96 2.40
N ILE A 154 -9.42 4.31 3.20
CA ILE A 154 -7.99 4.25 2.94
C ILE A 154 -7.72 3.57 1.60
N PHE A 155 -8.30 2.38 1.36
CA PHE A 155 -8.12 1.67 0.10
C PHE A 155 -8.75 2.41 -1.07
N MET A 156 -9.86 3.11 -0.90
CA MET A 156 -10.43 3.97 -1.93
C MET A 156 -9.40 5.00 -2.40
N PHE A 157 -8.70 5.69 -1.48
CA PHE A 157 -7.66 6.64 -1.86
C PHE A 157 -6.44 5.96 -2.50
N VAL A 158 -6.01 4.82 -1.97
CA VAL A 158 -4.90 4.05 -2.56
C VAL A 158 -5.23 3.67 -4.00
N ILE A 159 -6.42 3.13 -4.27
CA ILE A 159 -6.86 2.70 -5.60
C ILE A 159 -7.03 3.90 -6.55
N MET A 160 -7.62 5.01 -6.06
CA MET A 160 -7.74 6.25 -6.85
C MET A 160 -6.39 6.74 -7.39
N VAL A 161 -5.32 6.60 -6.58
CA VAL A 161 -3.97 7.01 -6.98
C VAL A 161 -3.27 5.94 -7.83
N LEU A 162 -3.41 4.66 -7.50
CA LEU A 162 -2.71 3.59 -8.21
C LEU A 162 -3.27 3.35 -9.61
N ASP A 163 -4.58 3.23 -9.71
CA ASP A 163 -5.27 2.87 -10.95
C ASP A 163 -5.81 4.11 -11.70
N GLU A 164 -5.63 5.31 -11.11
CA GLU A 164 -6.12 6.60 -11.66
C GLU A 164 -7.61 6.59 -11.96
N THR A 165 -8.37 5.75 -11.24
CA THR A 165 -9.81 5.57 -11.40
C THR A 165 -10.62 6.62 -10.62
N GLY A 166 -11.92 6.71 -10.92
CA GLY A 166 -12.84 7.58 -10.22
C GLY A 166 -13.18 7.08 -8.81
N MET A 167 -13.71 7.97 -7.97
CA MET A 167 -14.02 7.67 -6.56
C MET A 167 -14.94 6.44 -6.41
N TRP A 168 -15.99 6.31 -7.21
CA TRP A 168 -16.98 5.23 -7.08
C TRP A 168 -16.42 3.86 -7.47
N ASP A 169 -15.62 3.81 -8.53
CA ASP A 169 -14.95 2.59 -8.97
C ASP A 169 -13.93 2.15 -7.93
N SER A 170 -13.15 3.11 -7.40
CA SER A 170 -12.19 2.87 -6.33
C SER A 170 -12.86 2.40 -5.04
N PHE A 171 -14.02 2.95 -4.69
CA PHE A 171 -14.79 2.54 -3.52
C PHE A 171 -15.29 1.09 -3.65
N SER A 172 -15.83 0.73 -4.82
CA SER A 172 -16.25 -0.64 -5.09
C SER A 172 -15.10 -1.63 -4.98
N SER A 173 -13.98 -1.32 -5.63
CA SER A 173 -12.76 -2.15 -5.57
C SER A 173 -12.19 -2.25 -4.16
N ALA A 174 -12.25 -1.17 -3.37
CA ALA A 174 -11.82 -1.17 -1.98
C ALA A 174 -12.61 -2.16 -1.11
N LEU A 175 -13.92 -2.28 -1.35
CA LEU A 175 -14.75 -3.27 -0.65
C LEU A 175 -14.33 -4.71 -0.97
N ASP A 176 -13.93 -4.98 -2.21
CA ASP A 176 -13.49 -6.32 -2.62
C ASP A 176 -12.13 -6.67 -2.02
N VAL A 177 -11.20 -5.72 -1.99
CA VAL A 177 -9.89 -5.87 -1.30
C VAL A 177 -10.10 -6.22 0.16
N ILE A 178 -10.95 -5.46 0.86
CA ILE A 178 -11.20 -5.69 2.29
C ILE A 178 -11.85 -7.04 2.56
N ARG A 179 -12.76 -7.47 1.71
CA ARG A 179 -13.38 -8.80 1.84
C ARG A 179 -12.36 -9.93 1.68
N SER A 180 -11.32 -9.73 0.88
CA SER A 180 -10.31 -10.75 0.62
C SER A 180 -9.26 -10.86 1.74
N ASP A 181 -8.80 -9.74 2.28
CA ASP A 181 -7.64 -9.68 3.18
C ASP A 181 -7.90 -8.82 4.45
N LEU A 182 -9.13 -8.86 4.99
CA LEU A 182 -9.55 -8.05 6.14
C LEU A 182 -8.60 -8.18 7.35
N ARG A 183 -8.10 -9.39 7.61
CA ARG A 183 -7.24 -9.68 8.76
C ARG A 183 -5.94 -8.86 8.70
N ASP A 184 -5.26 -8.89 7.58
CA ASP A 184 -3.96 -8.24 7.43
C ASP A 184 -4.11 -6.72 7.40
N ILE A 185 -5.16 -6.23 6.76
CA ILE A 185 -5.52 -4.82 6.73
C ILE A 185 -5.76 -4.29 8.16
N VAL A 186 -6.55 -5.01 8.97
CA VAL A 186 -6.83 -4.62 10.36
C VAL A 186 -5.55 -4.64 11.20
N VAL A 187 -4.69 -5.63 11.03
CA VAL A 187 -3.41 -5.69 11.76
C VAL A 187 -2.51 -4.52 11.39
N ILE A 188 -2.37 -4.18 10.10
CA ILE A 188 -1.58 -3.01 9.65
C ILE A 188 -2.14 -1.73 10.27
N LEU A 189 -3.46 -1.54 10.27
CA LEU A 189 -4.11 -0.38 10.88
C LEU A 189 -3.86 -0.32 12.39
N LEU A 190 -4.00 -1.42 13.11
CA LEU A 190 -3.74 -1.46 14.56
C LEU A 190 -2.28 -1.11 14.86
N VAL A 191 -1.34 -1.67 14.10
CA VAL A 191 0.09 -1.35 14.26
C VAL A 191 0.34 0.14 14.00
N SER A 192 -0.27 0.72 12.95
CA SER A 192 -0.12 2.15 12.64
C SER A 192 -0.70 3.04 13.75
N ILE A 193 -1.88 2.71 14.26
CA ILE A 193 -2.52 3.46 15.36
C ILE A 193 -1.66 3.41 16.61
N VAL A 194 -1.18 2.23 16.99
CA VAL A 194 -0.31 2.08 18.18
C VAL A 194 0.99 2.88 17.99
N ALA A 195 1.60 2.80 16.81
CA ALA A 195 2.81 3.56 16.49
C ALA A 195 2.56 5.07 16.59
N SER A 196 1.47 5.59 16.01
CA SER A 196 1.10 7.01 16.08
C SER A 196 0.81 7.47 17.52
N ILE A 197 0.16 6.62 18.34
CA ILE A 197 -0.06 6.92 19.75
C ILE A 197 1.28 7.06 20.49
N ILE A 198 2.21 6.11 20.29
CA ILE A 198 3.54 6.15 20.93
C ILE A 198 4.29 7.42 20.53
N VAL A 199 4.30 7.73 19.24
CA VAL A 199 4.96 8.93 18.69
C VAL A 199 4.32 10.21 19.21
N GLY A 200 3.00 10.22 19.42
CA GLY A 200 2.27 11.37 19.97
C GLY A 200 2.72 11.81 21.37
N TYR A 201 3.38 10.94 22.12
CA TYR A 201 3.99 11.31 23.41
C TYR A 201 5.33 12.05 23.28
N ILE A 202 5.90 12.15 22.07
CA ILE A 202 7.18 12.82 21.86
C ILE A 202 6.90 14.26 21.42
N PRO A 203 7.08 15.27 22.30
CA PRO A 203 6.78 16.65 21.94
C PRO A 203 7.71 17.13 20.81
N TYR A 204 7.25 18.13 20.05
CA TYR A 204 7.96 18.84 18.98
C TYR A 204 8.20 18.05 17.69
N ILE A 205 8.48 16.75 17.74
CA ILE A 205 8.80 15.94 16.55
C ILE A 205 7.72 14.91 16.19
N CYS A 206 6.64 14.86 16.97
CA CYS A 206 5.54 13.90 16.73
C CYS A 206 5.00 13.95 15.30
N SER A 207 4.75 15.14 14.76
CA SER A 207 4.23 15.30 13.38
C SER A 207 5.20 14.79 12.31
N LEU A 208 6.50 14.94 12.53
CA LEU A 208 7.52 14.44 11.60
C LEU A 208 7.60 12.91 11.65
N LEU A 209 7.60 12.34 12.84
CA LEU A 209 7.65 10.89 13.02
C LEU A 209 6.37 10.22 12.50
N ASP A 210 5.21 10.84 12.76
CA ASP A 210 3.93 10.36 12.23
C ASP A 210 3.91 10.41 10.69
N SER A 211 4.50 11.44 10.09
CA SER A 211 4.67 11.53 8.63
C SER A 211 5.50 10.37 8.07
N VAL A 212 6.54 9.93 8.78
CA VAL A 212 7.34 8.76 8.37
C VAL A 212 6.53 7.48 8.47
N ILE A 213 5.79 7.28 9.56
CA ILE A 213 4.91 6.13 9.76
C ILE A 213 3.88 6.05 8.64
N ASN A 214 3.22 7.16 8.33
CA ASN A 214 2.18 7.22 7.30
C ASN A 214 2.69 6.83 5.91
N VAL A 215 3.92 7.20 5.54
CA VAL A 215 4.53 6.77 4.27
C VAL A 215 4.78 5.26 4.25
N ILE A 216 5.36 4.71 5.32
CA ILE A 216 5.64 3.27 5.41
C ILE A 216 4.34 2.47 5.34
N VAL A 217 3.32 2.89 6.08
CA VAL A 217 1.99 2.26 6.09
C VAL A 217 1.30 2.42 4.74
N GLY A 218 1.42 3.59 4.09
CA GLY A 218 0.90 3.84 2.75
C GLY A 218 1.47 2.86 1.73
N ILE A 219 2.79 2.64 1.74
CA ILE A 219 3.44 1.66 0.86
C ILE A 219 3.00 0.24 1.20
N ALA A 220 2.81 -0.09 2.48
CA ALA A 220 2.30 -1.39 2.89
C ALA A 220 0.88 -1.65 2.34
N PHE A 221 -0.02 -0.65 2.36
CA PHE A 221 -1.34 -0.76 1.75
C PHE A 221 -1.28 -0.88 0.22
N ILE A 222 -0.32 -0.22 -0.43
CA ILE A 222 -0.06 -0.42 -1.85
C ILE A 222 0.32 -1.88 -2.12
N ASP A 223 1.21 -2.47 -1.32
CA ASP A 223 1.62 -3.87 -1.48
C ASP A 223 0.45 -4.86 -1.24
N VAL A 224 -0.42 -4.60 -0.26
CA VAL A 224 -1.66 -5.37 -0.05
C VAL A 224 -2.53 -5.33 -1.31
N TYR A 225 -2.77 -4.13 -1.85
CA TYR A 225 -3.60 -3.96 -3.05
C TYR A 225 -3.00 -4.66 -4.28
N VAL A 226 -1.71 -4.48 -4.53
CA VAL A 226 -1.02 -5.14 -5.65
C VAL A 226 -1.03 -6.66 -5.49
N THR A 227 -0.84 -7.16 -4.26
CA THR A 227 -0.94 -8.59 -3.97
C THR A 227 -2.35 -9.12 -4.27
N TYR A 228 -3.39 -8.41 -3.85
CA TYR A 228 -4.78 -8.73 -4.20
C TYR A 228 -4.99 -8.76 -5.72
N LYS A 229 -4.57 -7.71 -6.43
CA LYS A 229 -4.73 -7.61 -7.88
C LYS A 229 -4.05 -8.76 -8.63
N ASN A 230 -2.90 -9.22 -8.14
CA ASN A 230 -2.18 -10.37 -8.70
C ASN A 230 -2.83 -11.73 -8.38
N LYS A 231 -3.74 -11.81 -7.39
CA LYS A 231 -4.49 -13.03 -7.09
C LYS A 231 -5.68 -13.23 -8.04
N ILE A 232 -6.25 -12.13 -8.55
CA ILE A 232 -7.46 -12.15 -9.40
C ILE A 232 -7.18 -12.15 -10.91
N ASN A 233 -5.96 -11.81 -11.33
CA ASN A 233 -5.47 -11.87 -12.72
C ASN A 233 -4.67 -13.16 -12.95
#